data_a7558eb62422036a89bac227f72cd841
#
_entry.id   a7558eb62422036a89bac227f72cd841
#
_cell.length_a   1.000
_cell.length_b   1.000
_cell.length_c   1.000
_cell.angle_alpha   90.00
_cell.angle_beta   90.00
_cell.angle_gamma   90.00
#
_symmetry.space_group_name_H-M   'P 1'
#
loop_
_entity.id
_entity.type
_entity.pdbx_description
1 polymer ?
#
loop_
_entity_poly.entity_id
_entity_poly.type
_entity_poly.pdbx_seq_one_letter_code
_entity_poly.pdbx_strand_id
1 'polypeptide(L)'
;MGGNDLRREVILVGIISSILTLSPHAQNQQQGGHPGRLFPPSDLGLLDAPDRDLWQRPDQIMDAMAIADASVVGDIGAGSGWFTIRLARRVGPRGLVYAEDVQKEMTTAISRRVGREGFNNVKPVLGLKNDPRLPAASLDAVLMVDAYHEVEDRVTMLANLAKALKPLGRLGIVDFRLDGTGPGPAPEERVSPDVVVNDATKAGLKLIRQEPFLPYQYFLIFGK
;
A
#
# COMPACT_ATOMS: atom_id res chain seq x y z
N MET A 1 -47.73 -23.75 78.79
CA MET A 1 -46.95 -24.83 78.18
C MET A 1 -46.82 -24.53 76.71
N GLY A 2 -45.72 -23.98 76.43
CA GLY A 2 -45.46 -23.33 75.18
C GLY A 2 -44.73 -24.21 74.19
N GLY A 3 -45.07 -24.14 72.94
CA GLY A 3 -44.38 -24.73 71.84
C GLY A 3 -43.95 -23.63 70.85
N ASN A 4 -42.67 -23.40 70.75
CA ASN A 4 -42.07 -22.45 69.81
C ASN A 4 -42.02 -23.06 68.43
N ASP A 5 -42.72 -22.47 67.51
CA ASP A 5 -42.64 -22.76 66.10
C ASP A 5 -41.57 -21.84 65.48
N LEU A 6 -40.38 -22.40 65.09
CA LEU A 6 -39.32 -21.75 64.38
C LEU A 6 -39.61 -21.93 62.86
N ARG A 7 -40.15 -20.90 62.23
CA ARG A 7 -40.21 -20.82 60.75
C ARG A 7 -38.83 -20.52 60.19
N ARG A 8 -38.27 -21.47 59.44
CA ARG A 8 -37.07 -21.30 58.64
C ARG A 8 -37.41 -20.53 57.35
N GLU A 9 -36.97 -19.32 57.22
CA GLU A 9 -36.99 -18.59 55.95
C GLU A 9 -35.88 -19.11 55.06
N VAL A 10 -36.26 -19.60 53.90
CA VAL A 10 -35.34 -19.99 52.81
C VAL A 10 -35.06 -18.75 51.98
N ILE A 11 -33.86 -18.21 52.11
CA ILE A 11 -33.36 -17.12 51.25
C ILE A 11 -32.99 -17.75 49.90
N LEU A 12 -33.75 -17.45 48.85
CA LEU A 12 -33.44 -17.81 47.49
C LEU A 12 -32.44 -16.81 46.93
N VAL A 13 -31.14 -17.19 46.84
CA VAL A 13 -30.11 -16.39 46.18
C VAL A 13 -30.26 -16.58 44.68
N GLY A 14 -30.84 -15.59 44.02
CA GLY A 14 -30.91 -15.55 42.55
C GLY A 14 -29.54 -15.25 41.96
N ILE A 15 -28.92 -16.22 41.30
CA ILE A 15 -27.75 -16.05 40.47
C ILE A 15 -28.16 -15.35 39.19
N ILE A 16 -27.89 -14.05 39.06
CA ILE A 16 -28.04 -13.32 37.81
C ILE A 16 -26.83 -13.69 36.91
N SER A 17 -27.05 -14.62 36.02
CA SER A 17 -26.08 -14.89 34.93
C SER A 17 -26.12 -13.73 33.94
N SER A 18 -25.14 -12.83 34.04
CA SER A 18 -24.89 -11.81 33.03
C SER A 18 -24.34 -12.48 31.76
N ILE A 19 -25.19 -12.67 30.78
CA ILE A 19 -24.77 -13.07 29.45
C ILE A 19 -24.12 -11.85 28.79
N LEU A 20 -22.78 -11.83 28.77
CA LEU A 20 -22.04 -10.88 27.92
C LEU A 20 -22.28 -11.28 26.46
N THR A 21 -23.13 -10.51 25.79
CA THR A 21 -23.25 -10.57 24.32
C THR A 21 -22.00 -9.94 23.71
N LEU A 22 -21.03 -10.76 23.30
CA LEU A 22 -19.91 -10.33 22.49
C LEU A 22 -20.45 -9.83 21.14
N SER A 23 -20.23 -8.54 20.88
CA SER A 23 -20.56 -7.93 19.60
C SER A 23 -19.80 -8.62 18.45
N PRO A 24 -20.43 -8.90 17.30
CA PRO A 24 -19.79 -9.62 16.19
C PRO A 24 -18.67 -8.87 15.47
N HIS A 25 -18.32 -7.65 15.91
CA HIS A 25 -17.24 -6.82 15.33
C HIS A 25 -15.82 -7.17 15.81
N ALA A 26 -15.67 -8.07 16.78
CA ALA A 26 -14.35 -8.42 17.33
C ALA A 26 -13.72 -9.69 16.73
N GLN A 27 -14.40 -10.36 15.79
CA GLN A 27 -13.92 -11.65 15.27
C GLN A 27 -13.20 -11.58 13.91
N ASN A 28 -12.98 -10.40 13.33
CA ASN A 28 -12.35 -10.29 12.01
C ASN A 28 -10.89 -9.83 12.03
N GLN A 29 -10.20 -9.89 13.18
CA GLN A 29 -8.79 -9.46 13.31
C GLN A 29 -7.78 -10.60 13.50
N GLN A 30 -8.16 -11.86 13.25
CA GLN A 30 -7.23 -13.00 13.35
C GLN A 30 -7.19 -13.84 12.06
N GLN A 31 -7.04 -13.18 10.91
CA GLN A 31 -6.51 -13.87 9.73
C GLN A 31 -5.04 -13.47 9.61
N GLY A 32 -4.16 -14.37 10.05
CA GLY A 32 -2.72 -14.22 9.94
C GLY A 32 -2.35 -13.78 8.51
N GLY A 33 -1.62 -12.67 8.41
CA GLY A 33 -1.21 -12.11 7.14
C GLY A 33 -0.32 -13.10 6.39
N HIS A 34 -0.70 -13.41 5.16
CA HIS A 34 0.16 -14.15 4.25
C HIS A 34 0.90 -13.15 3.36
N PRO A 35 2.23 -13.22 3.24
CA PRO A 35 2.97 -12.43 2.26
C PRO A 35 2.34 -12.57 0.88
N GLY A 36 2.13 -11.44 0.17
CA GLY A 36 1.48 -11.43 -1.14
C GLY A 36 -0.06 -11.28 -1.12
N ARG A 37 -0.68 -11.05 0.03
CA ARG A 37 -2.11 -10.77 0.10
C ARG A 37 -2.41 -9.36 -0.46
N LEU A 38 -3.27 -9.31 -1.49
CA LEU A 38 -3.70 -8.05 -2.09
C LEU A 38 -4.65 -7.29 -1.17
N PHE A 39 -4.53 -5.95 -1.19
CA PHE A 39 -5.47 -5.06 -0.51
C PHE A 39 -6.89 -5.24 -1.05
N PRO A 40 -7.91 -5.41 -0.17
CA PRO A 40 -9.27 -5.67 -0.63
C PRO A 40 -9.92 -4.41 -1.23
N PRO A 41 -10.51 -4.49 -2.43
CA PRO A 41 -11.18 -3.36 -3.07
C PRO A 41 -12.34 -2.76 -2.27
N SER A 42 -12.96 -3.55 -1.36
CA SER A 42 -13.98 -3.06 -0.43
C SER A 42 -13.48 -1.95 0.49
N ASP A 43 -12.18 -1.93 0.78
CA ASP A 43 -11.56 -1.08 1.79
C ASP A 43 -10.82 0.12 1.18
N LEU A 44 -11.04 0.38 -0.12
CA LEU A 44 -10.40 1.44 -0.92
C LEU A 44 -10.37 2.80 -0.22
N GLY A 45 -11.42 3.13 0.55
CA GLY A 45 -11.49 4.39 1.31
C GLY A 45 -10.39 4.55 2.37
N LEU A 46 -9.82 3.46 2.87
CA LEU A 46 -8.72 3.50 3.84
C LEU A 46 -7.41 4.00 3.22
N LEU A 47 -7.26 3.86 1.89
CA LEU A 47 -6.08 4.35 1.16
C LEU A 47 -6.07 5.89 1.02
N ASP A 48 -7.18 6.55 1.29
CA ASP A 48 -7.36 8.01 1.15
C ASP A 48 -7.44 8.72 2.51
N ALA A 49 -6.77 8.19 3.55
CA ALA A 49 -6.76 8.78 4.88
C ALA A 49 -6.37 10.28 4.83
N PRO A 50 -7.11 11.17 5.51
CA PRO A 50 -6.95 12.62 5.39
C PRO A 50 -5.59 13.14 5.90
N ASP A 51 -4.93 12.38 6.76
CA ASP A 51 -3.61 12.68 7.32
C ASP A 51 -2.44 12.06 6.53
N ARG A 52 -2.75 11.33 5.43
CA ARG A 52 -1.74 10.60 4.65
C ARG A 52 -0.65 11.52 4.10
N ASP A 53 -0.99 12.74 3.68
CA ASP A 53 -0.01 13.72 3.20
C ASP A 53 1.06 14.06 4.26
N LEU A 54 0.70 14.07 5.54
CA LEU A 54 1.61 14.44 6.64
C LEU A 54 2.72 13.41 6.85
N TRP A 55 2.41 12.13 6.74
CA TRP A 55 3.38 11.06 6.97
C TRP A 55 3.96 10.45 5.69
N GLN A 56 3.18 10.38 4.59
CA GLN A 56 3.64 9.85 3.30
C GLN A 56 4.55 10.82 2.54
N ARG A 57 4.41 12.15 2.79
CA ARG A 57 5.23 13.23 2.21
C ARG A 57 5.42 13.12 0.68
N PRO A 58 4.34 13.08 -0.12
CA PRO A 58 4.42 12.75 -1.54
C PRO A 58 5.32 13.69 -2.35
N ASP A 59 5.35 14.98 -2.02
CA ASP A 59 6.23 15.94 -2.71
C ASP A 59 7.70 15.63 -2.49
N GLN A 60 8.10 15.28 -1.25
CA GLN A 60 9.50 14.90 -0.96
C GLN A 60 9.89 13.58 -1.65
N ILE A 61 8.96 12.62 -1.77
CA ILE A 61 9.19 11.39 -2.54
C ILE A 61 9.42 11.72 -4.02
N MET A 62 8.56 12.56 -4.62
CA MET A 62 8.69 12.95 -6.02
C MET A 62 9.97 13.75 -6.28
N ASP A 63 10.38 14.63 -5.36
CA ASP A 63 11.64 15.38 -5.43
C ASP A 63 12.86 14.44 -5.37
N ALA A 64 12.88 13.50 -4.43
CA ALA A 64 13.94 12.51 -4.31
C ALA A 64 14.08 11.62 -5.57
N MET A 65 12.96 11.35 -6.27
CA MET A 65 12.93 10.65 -7.55
C MET A 65 13.27 11.52 -8.74
N ALA A 66 13.48 12.83 -8.56
CA ALA A 66 13.68 13.82 -9.63
C ALA A 66 12.53 13.81 -10.66
N ILE A 67 11.28 13.58 -10.21
CA ILE A 67 10.10 13.65 -11.05
C ILE A 67 9.75 15.12 -11.30
N ALA A 68 9.80 15.54 -12.57
CA ALA A 68 9.59 16.92 -13.01
C ALA A 68 8.52 17.02 -14.09
N ASP A 69 8.23 18.25 -14.55
CA ASP A 69 7.36 18.50 -15.70
C ASP A 69 7.84 17.68 -16.92
N ALA A 70 6.88 17.18 -17.70
CA ALA A 70 7.06 16.32 -18.86
C ALA A 70 7.67 14.93 -18.59
N SER A 71 7.89 14.50 -17.34
CA SER A 71 8.31 13.14 -17.01
C SER A 71 7.28 12.11 -17.39
N VAL A 72 7.73 10.93 -17.80
CA VAL A 72 6.88 9.71 -17.97
C VAL A 72 7.12 8.81 -16.76
N VAL A 73 6.08 8.53 -16.00
CA VAL A 73 6.18 7.86 -14.69
C VAL A 73 5.24 6.66 -14.61
N GLY A 74 5.68 5.59 -13.95
CA GLY A 74 4.85 4.48 -13.52
C GLY A 74 4.50 4.60 -12.04
N ASP A 75 3.22 4.40 -11.71
CA ASP A 75 2.68 4.25 -10.36
C ASP A 75 2.19 2.81 -10.25
N ILE A 76 2.89 1.96 -9.49
CA ILE A 76 2.70 0.51 -9.44
C ILE A 76 2.01 0.10 -8.16
N GLY A 77 0.91 -0.68 -8.30
CA GLY A 77 -0.01 -0.93 -7.20
C GLY A 77 -0.73 0.37 -6.81
N ALA A 78 -1.25 1.08 -7.81
CA ALA A 78 -1.76 2.45 -7.65
C ALA A 78 -3.03 2.55 -6.79
N GLY A 79 -3.72 1.43 -6.51
CA GLY A 79 -4.86 1.32 -5.62
C GLY A 79 -5.99 2.30 -5.95
N SER A 80 -6.29 3.22 -5.03
CA SER A 80 -7.30 4.27 -5.21
C SER A 80 -6.88 5.37 -6.20
N GLY A 81 -5.62 5.38 -6.66
CA GLY A 81 -5.04 6.47 -7.44
C GLY A 81 -4.64 7.69 -6.60
N TRP A 82 -4.48 7.52 -5.29
CA TRP A 82 -4.10 8.62 -4.40
C TRP A 82 -2.75 9.24 -4.79
N PHE A 83 -1.74 8.41 -5.08
CA PHE A 83 -0.43 8.90 -5.55
C PHE A 83 -0.48 9.29 -7.03
N THR A 84 -1.22 8.56 -7.86
CA THR A 84 -1.43 8.84 -9.28
C THR A 84 -1.80 10.29 -9.56
N ILE A 85 -2.77 10.86 -8.82
CA ILE A 85 -3.24 12.25 -8.99
C ILE A 85 -2.12 13.25 -8.69
N ARG A 86 -1.29 13.00 -7.69
CA ARG A 86 -0.15 13.84 -7.34
C ARG A 86 0.93 13.79 -8.41
N LEU A 87 1.22 12.60 -8.92
CA LEU A 87 2.13 12.41 -10.06
C LEU A 87 1.61 13.12 -11.31
N ALA A 88 0.31 12.96 -11.64
CA ALA A 88 -0.30 13.61 -12.81
C ALA A 88 -0.18 15.14 -12.76
N ARG A 89 -0.36 15.71 -11.58
CA ARG A 89 -0.19 17.15 -11.33
C ARG A 89 1.28 17.57 -11.45
N ARG A 90 2.21 16.77 -10.90
CA ARG A 90 3.65 17.04 -10.92
C ARG A 90 4.23 17.00 -12.33
N VAL A 91 3.88 16.00 -13.14
CA VAL A 91 4.43 15.85 -14.50
C VAL A 91 3.75 16.78 -15.52
N GLY A 92 2.62 17.37 -15.16
CA GLY A 92 1.91 18.33 -16.02
C GLY A 92 1.37 17.73 -17.33
N PRO A 93 0.76 18.58 -18.20
CA PRO A 93 0.06 18.12 -19.39
C PRO A 93 0.96 17.51 -20.48
N ARG A 94 2.27 17.72 -20.40
CA ARG A 94 3.28 17.17 -21.33
C ARG A 94 3.88 15.85 -20.83
N GLY A 95 3.67 15.51 -19.55
CA GLY A 95 4.08 14.25 -18.96
C GLY A 95 3.01 13.17 -19.11
N LEU A 96 3.31 11.97 -18.62
CA LEU A 96 2.38 10.84 -18.62
C LEU A 96 2.58 10.00 -17.38
N VAL A 97 1.48 9.58 -16.75
CA VAL A 97 1.48 8.63 -15.65
C VAL A 97 0.81 7.33 -16.11
N TYR A 98 1.53 6.23 -16.05
CA TYR A 98 0.96 4.89 -16.13
C TYR A 98 0.57 4.47 -14.71
N ALA A 99 -0.73 4.42 -14.43
CA ALA A 99 -1.26 3.99 -13.14
C ALA A 99 -1.65 2.52 -13.23
N GLU A 100 -0.78 1.66 -12.73
CA GLU A 100 -0.89 0.22 -12.86
C GLU A 100 -1.44 -0.41 -11.58
N ASP A 101 -2.35 -1.36 -11.74
CA ASP A 101 -2.78 -2.25 -10.67
C ASP A 101 -3.19 -3.61 -11.24
N VAL A 102 -2.98 -4.68 -10.49
CA VAL A 102 -3.36 -6.04 -10.88
C VAL A 102 -4.86 -6.31 -10.72
N GLN A 103 -5.57 -5.46 -9.98
CA GLN A 103 -7.01 -5.59 -9.71
C GLN A 103 -7.81 -4.67 -10.63
N LYS A 104 -8.77 -5.24 -11.34
CA LYS A 104 -9.65 -4.50 -12.27
C LYS A 104 -10.48 -3.43 -11.55
N GLU A 105 -10.88 -3.70 -10.33
CA GLU A 105 -11.64 -2.78 -9.47
C GLU A 105 -10.83 -1.51 -9.19
N MET A 106 -9.53 -1.67 -8.91
CA MET A 106 -8.60 -0.56 -8.68
C MET A 106 -8.41 0.28 -9.95
N THR A 107 -8.12 -0.35 -11.10
CA THR A 107 -7.99 0.39 -12.37
C THR A 107 -9.27 1.12 -12.77
N THR A 108 -10.44 0.58 -12.41
CA THR A 108 -11.73 1.25 -12.59
C THR A 108 -11.88 2.46 -11.66
N ALA A 109 -11.47 2.33 -10.39
CA ALA A 109 -11.49 3.43 -9.42
C ALA A 109 -10.54 4.56 -9.84
N ILE A 110 -9.33 4.22 -10.29
CA ILE A 110 -8.35 5.17 -10.84
C ILE A 110 -8.97 5.93 -12.02
N SER A 111 -9.57 5.23 -12.99
CA SER A 111 -10.20 5.85 -14.16
C SER A 111 -11.29 6.87 -13.77
N ARG A 112 -12.13 6.52 -12.80
CA ARG A 112 -13.19 7.41 -12.28
C ARG A 112 -12.60 8.63 -11.57
N ARG A 113 -11.55 8.42 -10.77
CA ARG A 113 -10.88 9.51 -10.04
C ARG A 113 -10.22 10.49 -11.01
N VAL A 114 -9.44 9.98 -11.95
CA VAL A 114 -8.77 10.75 -13.01
C VAL A 114 -9.77 11.60 -13.80
N GLY A 115 -10.89 11.00 -14.23
CA GLY A 115 -11.96 11.71 -14.94
C GLY A 115 -12.63 12.81 -14.09
N ARG A 116 -12.91 12.53 -12.81
CA ARG A 116 -13.49 13.51 -11.87
C ARG A 116 -12.55 14.68 -11.59
N GLU A 117 -11.24 14.43 -11.53
CA GLU A 117 -10.22 15.46 -11.28
C GLU A 117 -9.76 16.18 -12.57
N GLY A 118 -10.25 15.75 -13.74
CA GLY A 118 -10.00 16.41 -15.03
C GLY A 118 -8.61 16.18 -15.62
N PHE A 119 -7.89 15.13 -15.21
CA PHE A 119 -6.58 14.81 -15.77
C PHE A 119 -6.71 14.02 -17.08
N ASN A 120 -5.91 14.40 -18.09
CA ASN A 120 -5.83 13.75 -19.39
C ASN A 120 -4.46 13.07 -19.64
N ASN A 121 -3.56 13.18 -18.67
CA ASN A 121 -2.18 12.68 -18.72
C ASN A 121 -1.97 11.44 -17.82
N VAL A 122 -3.03 10.67 -17.57
CA VAL A 122 -2.98 9.40 -16.83
C VAL A 122 -3.53 8.28 -17.70
N LYS A 123 -2.81 7.16 -17.74
CA LYS A 123 -3.21 5.93 -18.42
C LYS A 123 -3.33 4.80 -17.40
N PRO A 124 -4.54 4.41 -17.00
CA PRO A 124 -4.74 3.22 -16.18
C PRO A 124 -4.30 1.96 -16.93
N VAL A 125 -3.59 1.05 -16.26
CA VAL A 125 -3.08 -0.20 -16.81
C VAL A 125 -3.46 -1.35 -15.91
N LEU A 126 -4.13 -2.37 -16.45
CA LEU A 126 -4.35 -3.62 -15.75
C LEU A 126 -3.13 -4.52 -15.95
N GLY A 127 -2.31 -4.62 -14.91
CA GLY A 127 -1.13 -5.46 -14.88
C GLY A 127 -1.41 -6.94 -14.66
N LEU A 128 -0.34 -7.70 -14.51
CA LEU A 128 -0.33 -9.09 -14.06
C LEU A 128 0.47 -9.18 -12.75
N LYS A 129 0.34 -10.27 -12.02
CA LYS A 129 1.02 -10.48 -10.72
C LYS A 129 2.55 -10.24 -10.75
N ASN A 130 3.19 -10.39 -11.89
CA ASN A 130 4.64 -10.23 -12.08
C ASN A 130 5.03 -9.45 -13.34
N ASP A 131 4.06 -8.89 -14.08
CA ASP A 131 4.29 -8.07 -15.27
C ASP A 131 3.39 -6.83 -15.26
N PRO A 132 3.94 -5.63 -15.07
CA PRO A 132 3.17 -4.38 -15.01
C PRO A 132 2.67 -3.93 -16.40
N ARG A 133 2.99 -4.66 -17.48
CA ARG A 133 2.61 -4.34 -18.86
C ARG A 133 2.96 -2.93 -19.31
N LEU A 134 4.07 -2.42 -18.83
CA LEU A 134 4.58 -1.09 -19.17
C LEU A 134 5.46 -1.14 -20.42
N PRO A 135 5.49 -0.05 -21.22
CA PRO A 135 6.33 0.01 -22.41
C PRO A 135 7.81 0.00 -22.03
N ALA A 136 8.62 -0.76 -22.75
CA ALA A 136 10.06 -0.86 -22.54
C ALA A 136 10.78 0.47 -22.76
N ALA A 137 11.81 0.76 -21.94
CA ALA A 137 12.72 1.90 -22.05
C ALA A 137 12.02 3.26 -22.23
N SER A 138 10.87 3.44 -21.57
CA SER A 138 10.00 4.59 -21.77
C SER A 138 9.82 5.47 -20.55
N LEU A 139 10.12 4.97 -19.33
CA LEU A 139 9.82 5.65 -18.09
C LEU A 139 11.07 6.34 -17.50
N ASP A 140 10.89 7.59 -17.09
CA ASP A 140 11.90 8.36 -16.36
C ASP A 140 11.97 7.91 -14.89
N ALA A 141 10.81 7.55 -14.32
CA ALA A 141 10.71 7.04 -12.97
C ALA A 141 9.59 6.00 -12.85
N VAL A 142 9.76 5.08 -11.91
CA VAL A 142 8.72 4.17 -11.45
C VAL A 142 8.65 4.29 -9.94
N LEU A 143 7.45 4.43 -9.40
CA LEU A 143 7.17 4.40 -7.97
C LEU A 143 6.31 3.19 -7.64
N MET A 144 6.67 2.51 -6.56
CA MET A 144 5.88 1.49 -5.90
C MET A 144 5.76 1.90 -4.43
N VAL A 145 4.58 2.36 -4.03
CA VAL A 145 4.33 2.93 -2.71
C VAL A 145 3.28 2.09 -2.00
N ASP A 146 3.65 1.50 -0.87
CA ASP A 146 2.78 0.65 -0.05
C ASP A 146 2.21 -0.58 -0.82
N ALA A 147 2.99 -1.14 -1.73
CA ALA A 147 2.55 -2.23 -2.60
C ALA A 147 3.57 -3.38 -2.74
N TYR A 148 4.84 -3.16 -2.39
CA TYR A 148 5.88 -4.18 -2.58
C TYR A 148 5.63 -5.44 -1.73
N HIS A 149 5.11 -5.28 -0.53
CA HIS A 149 4.78 -6.41 0.36
C HIS A 149 3.68 -7.33 -0.21
N GLU A 150 2.86 -6.84 -1.16
CA GLU A 150 1.80 -7.61 -1.84
C GLU A 150 2.33 -8.41 -3.04
N VAL A 151 3.56 -8.17 -3.51
CA VAL A 151 4.10 -8.84 -4.69
C VAL A 151 4.60 -10.24 -4.35
N GLU A 152 4.05 -11.27 -5.01
CA GLU A 152 4.45 -12.67 -4.83
C GLU A 152 5.79 -12.98 -5.54
N ASP A 153 5.90 -12.69 -6.85
CA ASP A 153 7.11 -12.92 -7.68
C ASP A 153 7.88 -11.61 -7.86
N ARG A 154 8.54 -11.19 -6.77
CA ARG A 154 9.21 -9.89 -6.65
C ARG A 154 10.33 -9.70 -7.65
N VAL A 155 11.17 -10.72 -7.85
CA VAL A 155 12.32 -10.63 -8.75
C VAL A 155 11.88 -10.44 -10.20
N THR A 156 10.88 -11.20 -10.67
CA THR A 156 10.33 -11.05 -12.02
C THR A 156 9.65 -9.69 -12.21
N MET A 157 8.86 -9.23 -11.23
CA MET A 157 8.25 -7.90 -11.26
C MET A 157 9.33 -6.82 -11.39
N LEU A 158 10.34 -6.83 -10.53
CA LEU A 158 11.44 -5.86 -10.55
C LEU A 158 12.23 -5.90 -11.87
N ALA A 159 12.48 -7.08 -12.43
CA ALA A 159 13.13 -7.22 -13.73
C ALA A 159 12.30 -6.60 -14.87
N ASN A 160 10.97 -6.75 -14.84
CA ASN A 160 10.08 -6.13 -15.81
C ASN A 160 10.00 -4.61 -15.62
N LEU A 161 9.99 -4.10 -14.39
CA LEU A 161 10.10 -2.67 -14.11
C LEU A 161 11.44 -2.10 -14.60
N ALA A 162 12.55 -2.83 -14.40
CA ALA A 162 13.86 -2.44 -14.93
C ALA A 162 13.85 -2.31 -16.46
N LYS A 163 13.16 -3.23 -17.19
CA LYS A 163 13.00 -3.13 -18.65
C LYS A 163 12.23 -1.88 -19.08
N ALA A 164 11.22 -1.47 -18.29
CA ALA A 164 10.41 -0.29 -18.59
C ALA A 164 11.18 1.03 -18.38
N LEU A 165 12.16 1.08 -17.48
CA LEU A 165 12.96 2.26 -17.21
C LEU A 165 13.84 2.63 -18.41
N LYS A 166 13.97 3.94 -18.68
CA LYS A 166 15.03 4.52 -19.50
C LYS A 166 16.42 4.23 -18.91
N PRO A 167 17.54 4.42 -19.65
CA PRO A 167 18.89 4.15 -19.12
C PRO A 167 19.23 4.88 -17.81
N LEU A 168 18.74 6.10 -17.62
CA LEU A 168 18.91 6.90 -16.39
C LEU A 168 17.66 6.92 -15.52
N GLY A 169 16.68 6.11 -15.85
CA GLY A 169 15.43 5.99 -15.09
C GLY A 169 15.66 5.41 -13.71
N ARG A 170 14.76 5.72 -12.78
CA ARG A 170 14.87 5.34 -11.38
C ARG A 170 13.62 4.57 -10.93
N LEU A 171 13.84 3.55 -10.11
CA LEU A 171 12.77 2.85 -9.39
C LEU A 171 12.83 3.26 -7.93
N GLY A 172 11.73 3.80 -7.41
CA GLY A 172 11.54 4.09 -5.99
C GLY A 172 10.59 3.06 -5.36
N ILE A 173 11.02 2.45 -4.26
CA ILE A 173 10.19 1.55 -3.46
C ILE A 173 10.06 2.16 -2.07
N VAL A 174 8.81 2.46 -1.70
CA VAL A 174 8.42 2.95 -0.38
C VAL A 174 7.53 1.90 0.26
N ASP A 175 7.94 1.38 1.43
CA ASP A 175 7.12 0.40 2.13
C ASP A 175 7.36 0.46 3.65
N PHE A 176 6.52 -0.21 4.42
CA PHE A 176 6.48 -0.07 5.88
C PHE A 176 7.65 -0.77 6.58
N ARG A 177 8.16 -0.12 7.63
CA ARG A 177 9.21 -0.70 8.51
C ARG A 177 8.67 -1.87 9.31
N LEU A 178 9.55 -2.80 9.67
CA LEU A 178 9.20 -3.99 10.45
C LEU A 178 8.85 -3.70 11.92
N ASP A 179 9.13 -2.49 12.42
CA ASP A 179 8.89 -2.11 13.81
C ASP A 179 7.39 -2.03 14.19
N GLY A 180 6.50 -2.17 13.22
CA GLY A 180 5.05 -2.19 13.43
C GLY A 180 4.44 -0.83 13.78
N THR A 181 5.23 0.24 13.75
CA THR A 181 4.72 1.60 14.04
C THR A 181 3.95 2.18 12.87
N GLY A 182 3.03 3.12 13.18
CA GLY A 182 2.26 3.86 12.19
C GLY A 182 1.17 3.05 11.47
N PRO A 183 0.63 3.59 10.36
CA PRO A 183 -0.34 2.89 9.50
C PRO A 183 0.29 1.71 8.75
N GLY A 184 -0.51 1.02 7.95
CA GLY A 184 -0.05 -0.05 7.07
C GLY A 184 -0.47 -1.44 7.49
N PRO A 185 0.04 -2.49 6.80
CA PRO A 185 -0.32 -3.87 7.08
C PRO A 185 0.23 -4.35 8.42
N ALA A 186 -0.24 -5.51 8.86
CA ALA A 186 0.28 -6.18 10.05
C ALA A 186 1.80 -6.43 9.92
N PRO A 187 2.57 -6.40 11.03
CA PRO A 187 4.03 -6.53 10.98
C PRO A 187 4.53 -7.77 10.23
N GLU A 188 3.80 -8.88 10.30
CA GLU A 188 4.10 -10.15 9.63
C GLU A 188 3.92 -10.11 8.10
N GLU A 189 3.21 -9.13 7.57
CA GLU A 189 3.03 -8.89 6.13
C GLU A 189 4.12 -7.97 5.57
N ARG A 190 4.86 -7.26 6.44
CA ARG A 190 5.86 -6.28 6.03
C ARG A 190 7.14 -6.94 5.55
N VAL A 191 7.82 -6.30 4.60
CA VAL A 191 9.07 -6.79 4.00
C VAL A 191 10.23 -5.90 4.45
N SER A 192 11.35 -6.53 4.85
CA SER A 192 12.53 -5.74 5.24
C SER A 192 13.21 -5.07 4.05
N PRO A 193 13.85 -3.89 4.24
CA PRO A 193 14.61 -3.23 3.18
C PRO A 193 15.74 -4.11 2.62
N ASP A 194 16.35 -4.98 3.42
CA ASP A 194 17.42 -5.88 2.96
C ASP A 194 16.90 -6.91 1.96
N VAL A 195 15.68 -7.42 2.15
CA VAL A 195 15.02 -8.32 1.19
C VAL A 195 14.76 -7.58 -0.12
N VAL A 196 14.26 -6.34 -0.05
CA VAL A 196 14.03 -5.51 -1.26
C VAL A 196 15.32 -5.28 -2.03
N VAL A 197 16.41 -4.93 -1.35
CA VAL A 197 17.73 -4.73 -1.98
C VAL A 197 18.26 -6.01 -2.63
N ASN A 198 18.12 -7.15 -1.95
CA ASN A 198 18.54 -8.44 -2.49
C ASN A 198 17.73 -8.81 -3.74
N ASP A 199 16.40 -8.67 -3.71
CA ASP A 199 15.53 -8.96 -4.84
C ASP A 199 15.79 -8.01 -6.02
N ALA A 200 16.00 -6.72 -5.75
CA ALA A 200 16.37 -5.73 -6.77
C ALA A 200 17.72 -6.05 -7.42
N THR A 201 18.71 -6.48 -6.64
CA THR A 201 20.01 -6.90 -7.14
C THR A 201 19.89 -8.12 -8.06
N LYS A 202 19.09 -9.13 -7.70
CA LYS A 202 18.81 -10.29 -8.56
C LYS A 202 18.10 -9.89 -9.85
N ALA A 203 17.30 -8.83 -9.82
CA ALA A 203 16.61 -8.28 -10.99
C ALA A 203 17.50 -7.38 -11.86
N GLY A 204 18.78 -7.19 -11.51
CA GLY A 204 19.76 -6.38 -12.25
C GLY A 204 19.70 -4.89 -11.92
N LEU A 205 19.06 -4.50 -10.84
CA LEU A 205 19.01 -3.13 -10.33
C LEU A 205 20.08 -2.91 -9.25
N LYS A 206 20.55 -1.68 -9.13
CA LYS A 206 21.53 -1.26 -8.11
C LYS A 206 20.90 -0.23 -7.19
N LEU A 207 21.07 -0.40 -5.87
CA LEU A 207 20.67 0.61 -4.91
C LEU A 207 21.52 1.87 -5.12
N ILE A 208 20.86 3.01 -5.39
CA ILE A 208 21.50 4.33 -5.49
C ILE A 208 21.57 4.97 -4.12
N ARG A 209 20.45 4.98 -3.37
CA ARG A 209 20.37 5.56 -2.02
C ARG A 209 19.13 5.11 -1.29
N GLN A 210 19.15 5.31 0.03
CA GLN A 210 18.01 5.19 0.92
C GLN A 210 17.70 6.55 1.53
N GLU A 211 16.44 6.96 1.50
CA GLU A 211 15.97 8.22 2.06
C GLU A 211 15.39 8.00 3.46
N PRO A 212 15.82 8.75 4.49
CA PRO A 212 15.42 8.51 5.87
C PRO A 212 14.24 9.36 6.35
N PHE A 213 13.66 10.21 5.49
CA PHE A 213 12.73 11.26 5.94
C PHE A 213 11.31 10.76 6.27
N LEU A 214 10.93 9.55 5.87
CA LEU A 214 9.60 9.00 6.14
C LEU A 214 9.52 8.43 7.58
N PRO A 215 8.49 8.80 8.35
CA PRO A 215 8.42 8.40 9.77
C PRO A 215 8.14 6.91 9.99
N TYR A 216 7.36 6.27 9.11
CA TYR A 216 6.90 4.88 9.29
C TYR A 216 7.41 3.92 8.22
N GLN A 217 8.05 4.44 7.19
CA GLN A 217 8.44 3.69 6.01
C GLN A 217 9.94 3.79 5.75
N TYR A 218 10.46 2.84 4.98
CA TYR A 218 11.72 3.02 4.30
C TYR A 218 11.46 3.50 2.87
N PHE A 219 12.42 4.17 2.28
CA PHE A 219 12.39 4.58 0.89
C PHE A 219 13.72 4.27 0.22
N LEU A 220 13.70 3.34 -0.72
CA LEU A 220 14.85 2.86 -1.47
C LEU A 220 14.74 3.32 -2.92
N ILE A 221 15.83 3.85 -3.47
CA ILE A 221 15.93 4.32 -4.86
C ILE A 221 16.97 3.49 -5.59
N PHE A 222 16.54 2.88 -6.69
CA PHE A 222 17.37 2.02 -7.54
C PHE A 222 17.52 2.60 -8.95
N GLY A 223 18.62 2.20 -9.62
CA GLY A 223 18.88 2.42 -11.03
C GLY A 223 19.38 1.14 -11.70
N LYS A 224 19.59 1.21 -13.02
CA LYS A 224 20.20 0.11 -13.79
C LYS A 224 21.71 0.02 -13.60
#